data_cc7e644dff0bd5ec6e05fde88f1f9da3
#
_entry.id   cc7e644dff0bd5ec6e05fde88f1f9da3
#
_cell.length_a   1.000
_cell.length_b   1.000
_cell.length_c   1.000
_cell.angle_alpha   90.00
_cell.angle_beta   90.00
_cell.angle_gamma   90.00
#
_symmetry.space_group_name_H-M   'P 1'
#
loop_
_entity.id
_entity.type
_entity.pdbx_description
1 polymer ?
#
loop_
_entity_poly.entity_id
_entity_poly.type
_entity_poly.pdbx_seq_one_letter_code
_entity_poly.pdbx_strand_id
1 'polypeptide(L)'
;RAYKGEIRIPGLLVVDTPGHEVFANLRRRGGSVADIAILVIDIMEGFQAQTYECLDILEARKTPFLVAANKIDRIPGWKPIPDAPFMKSYAQQDPYVRRDLDERIYGLIGTFSRLGYRAERFDRVRFGEIRTYEELTRTVAIVPTSAKTGEGIIELLAVLIGLTQQYLRHRLSVTEGPAKGTVLEVREEVGLGTTVNVIIYDGVLRQGDTIVVGGKSGPILTRVRAVLLPKPLDEIRDPRDRFNSVKEVHAAAGVKIVAPGLEDALAGSPIYVVPEGEDPSELMRAVEAEVERARIATDKTGVIIKADALGSLEAIVQSLARRGVPVRMADVGDVCRSDVIEASVVREKDETYGAILAFNVRVLPDAE
;
A
#
# COMPACT_ATOMS: atom_id res chain seq x y z
N ARG A 1 2.65 -29.64 -7.82
CA ARG A 1 2.18 -29.65 -9.22
C ARG A 1 2.05 -28.20 -9.63
N ALA A 2 2.79 -27.77 -10.67
CA ALA A 2 2.65 -26.42 -11.22
C ALA A 2 1.18 -26.16 -11.56
N TYR A 3 0.73 -24.93 -11.31
CA TYR A 3 -0.62 -24.50 -11.65
C TYR A 3 -0.89 -24.79 -13.14
N LYS A 4 -1.81 -25.69 -13.42
CA LYS A 4 -2.24 -26.08 -14.78
C LYS A 4 -3.50 -25.30 -15.21
N GLY A 5 -3.81 -24.20 -14.54
CA GLY A 5 -4.98 -23.39 -14.83
C GLY A 5 -4.71 -22.32 -15.87
N GLU A 6 -5.74 -21.95 -16.60
CA GLU A 6 -5.75 -20.79 -17.47
C GLU A 6 -5.65 -19.50 -16.66
N ILE A 7 -4.77 -18.58 -17.07
CA ILE A 7 -4.70 -17.25 -16.45
C ILE A 7 -5.92 -16.46 -16.89
N ARG A 8 -6.78 -16.08 -15.93
CA ARG A 8 -8.05 -15.40 -16.17
C ARG A 8 -8.07 -13.97 -15.66
N ILE A 9 -6.99 -13.52 -15.01
CA ILE A 9 -6.85 -12.14 -14.59
C ILE A 9 -6.19 -11.34 -15.71
N PRO A 10 -6.66 -10.11 -16.00
CA PRO A 10 -6.14 -9.29 -17.10
C PRO A 10 -4.72 -8.78 -16.84
N GLY A 11 -4.30 -8.69 -15.59
CA GLY A 11 -2.98 -8.21 -15.19
C GLY A 11 -2.84 -8.09 -13.68
N LEU A 12 -1.66 -7.64 -13.26
CA LEU A 12 -1.31 -7.32 -11.89
C LEU A 12 -0.81 -5.87 -11.83
N LEU A 13 -1.36 -5.09 -10.92
CA LEU A 13 -0.78 -3.81 -10.54
C LEU A 13 0.14 -4.05 -9.34
N VAL A 14 1.43 -3.81 -9.52
CA VAL A 14 2.42 -3.89 -8.45
C VAL A 14 2.62 -2.49 -7.90
N VAL A 15 2.38 -2.34 -6.59
CA VAL A 15 2.62 -1.10 -5.86
C VAL A 15 3.84 -1.30 -4.98
N ASP A 16 4.96 -0.71 -5.38
CA ASP A 16 6.17 -0.71 -4.55
C ASP A 16 5.99 0.22 -3.36
N THR A 17 6.39 -0.26 -2.20
CA THR A 17 6.22 0.47 -0.94
C THR A 17 7.59 0.72 -0.32
N PRO A 18 8.22 1.90 -0.54
CA PRO A 18 9.45 2.24 0.13
C PRO A 18 9.20 2.45 1.62
N GLY A 19 9.43 1.41 2.43
CA GLY A 19 9.28 1.48 3.89
C GLY A 19 7.85 1.61 4.41
N HIS A 20 7.69 2.18 5.61
CA HIS A 20 6.43 2.25 6.36
C HIS A 20 5.36 3.18 5.77
N GLU A 21 5.76 4.15 4.96
CA GLU A 21 4.93 5.31 4.60
C GLU A 21 3.79 4.98 3.65
N VAL A 22 3.99 4.05 2.72
CA VAL A 22 3.04 3.83 1.63
C VAL A 22 1.88 2.93 2.01
N PHE A 23 2.07 1.97 2.91
CA PHE A 23 0.96 1.15 3.40
C PHE A 23 -0.13 1.95 4.14
N ALA A 24 0.28 3.04 4.78
CA ALA A 24 -0.63 3.92 5.47
C ALA A 24 -1.56 4.66 4.48
N ASN A 25 -1.05 5.07 3.31
CA ASN A 25 -1.81 5.82 2.31
C ASN A 25 -2.70 4.95 1.40
N LEU A 26 -2.49 3.63 1.39
CA LEU A 26 -3.23 2.70 0.55
C LEU A 26 -4.50 2.18 1.25
N ARG A 27 -5.44 3.06 1.56
CA ARG A 27 -6.73 2.67 2.13
C ARG A 27 -7.83 2.67 1.09
N ARG A 28 -8.66 1.64 1.14
CA ARG A 28 -9.97 1.56 0.51
C ARG A 28 -11.02 1.66 1.62
N ARG A 29 -12.15 2.27 1.36
CA ARG A 29 -13.29 2.29 2.29
C ARG A 29 -13.62 0.85 2.73
N GLY A 30 -13.29 0.54 3.99
CA GLY A 30 -13.51 -0.80 4.56
C GLY A 30 -12.39 -1.83 4.32
N GLY A 31 -11.19 -1.44 3.86
CA GLY A 31 -10.08 -2.39 3.68
C GLY A 31 -8.81 -1.78 3.09
N SER A 32 -7.90 -2.64 2.63
CA SER A 32 -6.68 -2.26 1.92
C SER A 32 -6.97 -2.02 0.44
N VAL A 33 -6.23 -1.10 -0.20
CA VAL A 33 -6.24 -0.96 -1.68
C VAL A 33 -5.56 -2.16 -2.33
N ALA A 34 -4.57 -2.76 -1.67
CA ALA A 34 -3.93 -3.98 -2.14
C ALA A 34 -4.79 -5.20 -1.79
N ASP A 35 -5.10 -6.01 -2.79
CA ASP A 35 -5.87 -7.25 -2.63
C ASP A 35 -5.04 -8.36 -1.99
N ILE A 36 -3.72 -8.37 -2.26
CA ILE A 36 -2.73 -9.29 -1.71
C ILE A 36 -1.39 -8.59 -1.59
N ALA A 37 -0.57 -8.97 -0.60
CA ALA A 37 0.76 -8.41 -0.41
C ALA A 37 1.86 -9.45 -0.67
N ILE A 38 3.04 -8.96 -1.05
CA ILE A 38 4.27 -9.74 -1.07
C ILE A 38 5.18 -9.18 0.02
N LEU A 39 5.42 -9.96 1.06
CA LEU A 39 6.36 -9.62 2.12
C LEU A 39 7.75 -10.12 1.73
N VAL A 40 8.68 -9.20 1.49
CA VAL A 40 10.05 -9.54 1.09
C VAL A 40 10.92 -9.66 2.34
N ILE A 41 11.52 -10.84 2.52
CA ILE A 41 12.43 -11.12 3.65
C ILE A 41 13.79 -11.54 3.09
N ASP A 42 14.86 -10.90 3.56
CA ASP A 42 16.22 -11.36 3.27
C ASP A 42 16.47 -12.72 3.97
N ILE A 43 16.69 -13.78 3.18
CA ILE A 43 16.85 -15.13 3.70
C ILE A 43 18.11 -15.27 4.59
N MET A 44 19.10 -14.37 4.42
CA MET A 44 20.31 -14.37 5.21
C MET A 44 20.12 -13.75 6.59
N GLU A 45 19.25 -12.74 6.69
CA GLU A 45 19.01 -11.97 7.92
C GLU A 45 17.77 -12.44 8.68
N GLY A 46 16.79 -13.00 7.97
CA GLY A 46 15.50 -13.42 8.56
C GLY A 46 14.62 -12.23 8.95
N PHE A 47 13.89 -12.38 10.06
CA PHE A 47 12.98 -11.36 10.56
C PHE A 47 13.73 -10.16 11.14
N GLN A 48 13.40 -8.97 10.66
CA GLN A 48 13.90 -7.69 11.15
C GLN A 48 12.75 -6.87 11.77
N ALA A 49 13.06 -5.78 12.48
CA ALA A 49 12.04 -4.91 13.09
C ALA A 49 10.97 -4.47 12.08
N GLN A 50 11.38 -4.07 10.87
CA GLN A 50 10.47 -3.72 9.78
C GLN A 50 9.55 -4.86 9.35
N THR A 51 10.02 -6.10 9.41
CA THR A 51 9.19 -7.28 9.07
C THR A 51 8.02 -7.42 10.02
N TYR A 52 8.25 -7.23 11.32
CA TYR A 52 7.17 -7.27 12.34
C TYR A 52 6.18 -6.13 12.15
N GLU A 53 6.67 -4.91 11.88
CA GLU A 53 5.79 -3.76 11.60
C GLU A 53 4.91 -3.98 10.36
N CYS A 54 5.47 -4.53 9.28
CA CYS A 54 4.70 -4.90 8.10
C CYS A 54 3.62 -5.95 8.43
N LEU A 55 3.95 -6.95 9.24
CA LEU A 55 2.97 -7.97 9.67
C LEU A 55 1.85 -7.38 10.50
N ASP A 56 2.14 -6.48 11.44
CA ASP A 56 1.13 -5.78 12.23
C ASP A 56 0.15 -5.02 11.33
N ILE A 57 0.65 -4.37 10.29
CA ILE A 57 -0.18 -3.64 9.31
C ILE A 57 -1.03 -4.62 8.50
N LEU A 58 -0.45 -5.72 7.99
CA LEU A 58 -1.15 -6.71 7.20
C LEU A 58 -2.25 -7.41 8.03
N GLU A 59 -1.97 -7.71 9.29
CA GLU A 59 -2.94 -8.29 10.22
C GLU A 59 -4.09 -7.31 10.54
N ALA A 60 -3.77 -6.06 10.88
CA ALA A 60 -4.76 -5.02 11.16
C ALA A 60 -5.73 -4.80 9.98
N ARG A 61 -5.24 -4.99 8.75
CA ARG A 61 -6.02 -4.82 7.51
C ARG A 61 -6.63 -6.12 6.99
N LYS A 62 -6.32 -7.24 7.62
CA LYS A 62 -6.73 -8.57 7.16
C LYS A 62 -6.35 -8.80 5.68
N THR A 63 -5.19 -8.33 5.26
CA THR A 63 -4.68 -8.50 3.91
C THR A 63 -3.94 -9.82 3.81
N PRO A 64 -4.32 -10.75 2.93
CA PRO A 64 -3.55 -11.96 2.70
C PRO A 64 -2.20 -11.62 2.09
N PHE A 65 -1.19 -12.41 2.38
CA PHE A 65 0.14 -12.19 1.85
C PHE A 65 0.89 -13.49 1.57
N LEU A 66 1.90 -13.39 0.72
CA LEU A 66 2.91 -14.43 0.54
C LEU A 66 4.30 -13.85 0.82
N VAL A 67 5.26 -14.71 1.07
CA VAL A 67 6.63 -14.31 1.39
C VAL A 67 7.55 -14.60 0.22
N ALA A 68 8.28 -13.59 -0.23
CA ALA A 68 9.46 -13.76 -1.05
C ALA A 68 10.68 -13.86 -0.13
N ALA A 69 11.17 -15.08 0.11
CA ALA A 69 12.43 -15.31 0.84
C ALA A 69 13.58 -15.02 -0.13
N ASN A 70 13.98 -13.75 -0.19
CA ASN A 70 14.84 -13.19 -1.23
C ASN A 70 16.33 -13.34 -0.90
N LYS A 71 17.16 -13.18 -1.92
CA LYS A 71 18.64 -13.25 -1.89
C LYS A 71 19.18 -14.67 -1.68
N ILE A 72 18.51 -15.70 -2.20
CA ILE A 72 19.05 -17.08 -2.16
C ILE A 72 20.42 -17.19 -2.83
N ASP A 73 20.73 -16.31 -3.79
CA ASP A 73 22.02 -16.20 -4.46
C ASP A 73 23.19 -15.88 -3.51
N ARG A 74 22.90 -15.40 -2.28
CA ARG A 74 23.90 -15.10 -1.26
C ARG A 74 24.23 -16.28 -0.34
N ILE A 75 23.51 -17.39 -0.46
CA ILE A 75 23.80 -18.60 0.31
C ILE A 75 25.17 -19.14 -0.12
N PRO A 76 26.08 -19.43 0.83
CA PRO A 76 27.43 -19.91 0.51
C PRO A 76 27.39 -21.18 -0.35
N GLY A 77 28.04 -21.12 -1.52
CA GLY A 77 28.07 -22.23 -2.46
C GLY A 77 26.87 -22.33 -3.41
N TRP A 78 25.93 -21.40 -3.36
CA TRP A 78 24.81 -21.35 -4.31
C TRP A 78 25.32 -21.16 -5.73
N LYS A 79 24.84 -22.01 -6.65
CA LYS A 79 25.13 -21.97 -8.07
C LYS A 79 23.90 -21.39 -8.79
N PRO A 80 23.88 -20.09 -9.14
CA PRO A 80 22.71 -19.45 -9.69
C PRO A 80 22.47 -19.90 -11.13
N ILE A 81 21.19 -20.04 -11.49
CA ILE A 81 20.73 -20.25 -12.87
C ILE A 81 19.81 -19.06 -13.22
N PRO A 82 20.28 -18.10 -14.02
CA PRO A 82 19.49 -16.91 -14.34
C PRO A 82 18.08 -17.25 -14.86
N ASP A 83 17.08 -16.54 -14.33
CA ASP A 83 15.67 -16.63 -14.68
C ASP A 83 15.05 -18.04 -14.57
N ALA A 84 15.71 -18.95 -13.85
CA ALA A 84 15.21 -20.31 -13.70
C ALA A 84 14.10 -20.41 -12.65
N PRO A 85 13.15 -21.35 -12.84
CA PRO A 85 12.28 -21.77 -11.76
C PRO A 85 13.08 -22.25 -10.54
N PHE A 86 12.63 -21.86 -9.33
CA PHE A 86 13.31 -22.23 -8.10
C PHE A 86 13.59 -23.74 -7.97
N MET A 87 12.59 -24.58 -8.28
CA MET A 87 12.75 -26.03 -8.18
C MET A 87 13.86 -26.57 -9.07
N LYS A 88 14.09 -25.97 -10.23
CA LYS A 88 15.19 -26.31 -11.14
C LYS A 88 16.54 -25.91 -10.54
N SER A 89 16.65 -24.68 -10.05
CA SER A 89 17.87 -24.20 -9.39
C SER A 89 18.17 -25.02 -8.14
N TYR A 90 17.17 -25.27 -7.29
CA TYR A 90 17.31 -26.05 -6.06
C TYR A 90 17.81 -27.49 -6.33
N ALA A 91 17.30 -28.15 -7.36
CA ALA A 91 17.71 -29.51 -7.71
C ALA A 91 19.18 -29.63 -8.11
N GLN A 92 19.78 -28.55 -8.63
CA GLN A 92 21.18 -28.51 -9.06
C GLN A 92 22.17 -28.10 -7.97
N GLN A 93 21.67 -27.69 -6.78
CA GLN A 93 22.54 -27.32 -5.68
C GLN A 93 23.14 -28.54 -4.98
N ASP A 94 24.34 -28.36 -4.46
CA ASP A 94 25.00 -29.38 -3.63
C ASP A 94 24.17 -29.67 -2.37
N PRO A 95 24.21 -30.90 -1.82
CA PRO A 95 23.37 -31.26 -0.67
C PRO A 95 23.51 -30.37 0.55
N TYR A 96 24.71 -29.84 0.82
CA TYR A 96 24.94 -28.94 1.96
C TYR A 96 24.30 -27.57 1.73
N VAL A 97 24.31 -27.05 0.50
CA VAL A 97 23.67 -25.76 0.14
C VAL A 97 22.15 -25.88 0.26
N ARG A 98 21.59 -27.01 -0.21
CA ARG A 98 20.15 -27.28 -0.04
C ARG A 98 19.74 -27.35 1.43
N ARG A 99 20.58 -27.97 2.26
CA ARG A 99 20.34 -28.07 3.69
C ARG A 99 20.39 -26.67 4.36
N ASP A 100 21.37 -25.85 4.05
CA ASP A 100 21.47 -24.47 4.57
C ASP A 100 20.22 -23.64 4.20
N LEU A 101 19.77 -23.72 2.93
CA LEU A 101 18.54 -23.04 2.51
C LEU A 101 17.32 -23.57 3.28
N ASP A 102 17.17 -24.90 3.38
CA ASP A 102 16.03 -25.51 4.08
C ASP A 102 16.02 -25.14 5.57
N GLU A 103 17.15 -25.11 6.25
CA GLU A 103 17.28 -24.67 7.65
C GLU A 103 16.82 -23.21 7.84
N ARG A 104 17.19 -22.32 6.93
CA ARG A 104 16.76 -20.91 6.95
C ARG A 104 15.24 -20.79 6.73
N ILE A 105 14.70 -21.52 5.76
CA ILE A 105 13.24 -21.55 5.52
C ILE A 105 12.51 -22.09 6.75
N TYR A 106 12.99 -23.16 7.39
CA TYR A 106 12.40 -23.68 8.64
C TYR A 106 12.48 -22.64 9.78
N GLY A 107 13.54 -21.84 9.85
CA GLY A 107 13.64 -20.73 10.77
C GLY A 107 12.51 -19.69 10.56
N LEU A 108 12.23 -19.32 9.30
CA LEU A 108 11.11 -18.44 8.97
C LEU A 108 9.77 -19.08 9.34
N ILE A 109 9.54 -20.34 8.96
CA ILE A 109 8.31 -21.09 9.30
C ILE A 109 8.09 -21.10 10.81
N GLY A 110 9.13 -21.39 11.59
CA GLY A 110 9.05 -21.39 13.06
C GLY A 110 8.68 -20.03 13.64
N THR A 111 9.17 -18.94 13.06
CA THR A 111 8.82 -17.58 13.49
C THR A 111 7.38 -17.24 13.13
N PHE A 112 6.94 -17.52 11.91
CA PHE A 112 5.53 -17.35 11.52
C PHE A 112 4.58 -18.17 12.40
N SER A 113 4.94 -19.41 12.74
CA SER A 113 4.15 -20.28 13.62
C SER A 113 3.97 -19.67 15.01
N ARG A 114 5.03 -19.08 15.59
CA ARG A 114 4.93 -18.35 16.88
C ARG A 114 4.02 -17.13 16.82
N LEU A 115 3.89 -16.51 15.65
CA LEU A 115 2.99 -15.38 15.38
C LEU A 115 1.57 -15.83 15.00
N GLY A 116 1.26 -17.12 15.03
CA GLY A 116 -0.07 -17.65 14.74
C GLY A 116 -0.39 -17.85 13.26
N TYR A 117 0.61 -17.85 12.38
CA TYR A 117 0.45 -18.15 10.96
C TYR A 117 0.79 -19.59 10.63
N ARG A 118 0.11 -20.16 9.64
CA ARG A 118 0.44 -21.45 9.02
C ARG A 118 1.33 -21.20 7.82
N ALA A 119 2.63 -21.21 8.02
CA ALA A 119 3.60 -20.97 6.97
C ALA A 119 4.23 -22.28 6.47
N GLU A 120 4.40 -22.38 5.15
CA GLU A 120 5.09 -23.49 4.51
C GLU A 120 5.79 -23.01 3.22
N ARG A 121 6.80 -23.76 2.76
CA ARG A 121 7.37 -23.54 1.44
C ARG A 121 6.28 -23.76 0.37
N PHE A 122 6.21 -22.92 -0.64
CA PHE A 122 5.11 -22.83 -1.61
C PHE A 122 4.72 -24.17 -2.25
N ASP A 123 5.69 -25.07 -2.45
CA ASP A 123 5.48 -26.40 -3.02
C ASP A 123 4.87 -27.42 -2.06
N ARG A 124 4.80 -27.10 -0.77
CA ARG A 124 4.23 -27.91 0.30
C ARG A 124 2.93 -27.36 0.85
N VAL A 125 2.60 -26.09 0.56
CA VAL A 125 1.34 -25.50 0.99
C VAL A 125 0.16 -26.24 0.39
N ARG A 126 -0.81 -26.60 1.24
CA ARG A 126 -2.04 -27.29 0.81
C ARG A 126 -3.16 -26.29 0.55
N PHE A 127 -3.00 -25.52 -0.54
CA PHE A 127 -3.99 -24.50 -0.90
C PHE A 127 -5.42 -25.03 -1.01
N GLY A 128 -5.63 -26.28 -1.43
CA GLY A 128 -6.96 -26.87 -1.52
C GLY A 128 -7.67 -27.09 -0.17
N GLU A 129 -7.00 -26.93 0.95
CA GLU A 129 -7.59 -27.03 2.30
C GLU A 129 -8.12 -25.68 2.82
N ILE A 130 -7.75 -24.57 2.22
CA ILE A 130 -8.22 -23.22 2.58
C ILE A 130 -9.68 -23.08 2.15
N ARG A 131 -10.57 -22.81 3.09
CA ARG A 131 -12.03 -22.71 2.86
C ARG A 131 -12.55 -21.29 3.03
N THR A 132 -11.93 -20.52 3.90
CA THR A 132 -12.39 -19.18 4.28
C THR A 132 -11.34 -18.11 3.98
N TYR A 133 -11.78 -16.86 3.88
CA TYR A 133 -10.88 -15.73 3.74
C TYR A 133 -9.99 -15.55 4.98
N GLU A 134 -10.50 -15.84 6.15
CA GLU A 134 -9.72 -15.79 7.41
C GLU A 134 -8.59 -16.82 7.39
N GLU A 135 -8.86 -18.05 6.94
CA GLU A 135 -7.81 -19.06 6.77
C GLU A 135 -6.76 -18.61 5.75
N LEU A 136 -7.18 -17.94 4.66
CA LEU A 136 -6.27 -17.38 3.67
C LEU A 136 -5.33 -16.33 4.30
N THR A 137 -5.84 -15.42 5.13
CA THR A 137 -5.02 -14.40 5.79
C THR A 137 -4.05 -14.98 6.82
N ARG A 138 -4.26 -16.23 7.28
CA ARG A 138 -3.40 -16.94 8.23
C ARG A 138 -2.50 -17.99 7.57
N THR A 139 -2.65 -18.23 6.26
CA THR A 139 -1.84 -19.21 5.52
C THR A 139 -0.80 -18.48 4.68
N VAL A 140 0.47 -18.77 4.90
CA VAL A 140 1.60 -18.08 4.29
C VAL A 140 2.41 -19.03 3.41
N ALA A 141 2.47 -18.75 2.12
CA ALA A 141 3.37 -19.43 1.20
C ALA A 141 4.73 -18.72 1.16
N ILE A 142 5.80 -19.43 1.43
CA ILE A 142 7.17 -18.92 1.36
C ILE A 142 7.78 -19.37 0.04
N VAL A 143 8.13 -18.42 -0.82
CA VAL A 143 8.78 -18.67 -2.11
C VAL A 143 10.23 -18.19 -2.04
N PRO A 144 11.22 -19.09 -2.12
CA PRO A 144 12.61 -18.69 -2.21
C PRO A 144 12.89 -18.01 -3.55
N THR A 145 13.50 -16.84 -3.51
CA THR A 145 13.73 -16.00 -4.70
C THR A 145 15.10 -15.34 -4.68
N SER A 146 15.56 -14.95 -5.85
CA SER A 146 16.64 -13.97 -6.00
C SER A 146 16.21 -12.90 -7.01
N ALA A 147 15.99 -11.68 -6.54
CA ALA A 147 15.72 -10.54 -7.41
C ALA A 147 16.93 -10.19 -8.30
N LYS A 148 18.13 -10.61 -7.91
CA LYS A 148 19.36 -10.39 -8.68
C LYS A 148 19.47 -11.32 -9.89
N THR A 149 19.13 -12.60 -9.70
CA THR A 149 19.31 -13.64 -10.73
C THR A 149 18.01 -14.03 -11.41
N GLY A 150 16.86 -13.55 -10.94
CA GLY A 150 15.54 -13.89 -11.46
C GLY A 150 15.00 -15.24 -10.99
N GLU A 151 15.76 -16.01 -10.21
CA GLU A 151 15.37 -17.32 -9.72
C GLU A 151 14.15 -17.24 -8.79
N GLY A 152 13.19 -18.14 -8.97
CA GLY A 152 11.97 -18.24 -8.16
C GLY A 152 10.90 -17.16 -8.43
N ILE A 153 11.15 -16.20 -9.29
CA ILE A 153 10.17 -15.15 -9.64
C ILE A 153 8.95 -15.75 -10.34
N ILE A 154 9.16 -16.76 -11.20
CA ILE A 154 8.08 -17.46 -11.90
C ILE A 154 7.13 -18.12 -10.90
N GLU A 155 7.66 -18.80 -9.88
CA GLU A 155 6.85 -19.43 -8.84
C GLU A 155 6.16 -18.39 -7.95
N LEU A 156 6.83 -17.29 -7.63
CA LEU A 156 6.23 -16.20 -6.87
C LEU A 156 4.99 -15.67 -7.59
N LEU A 157 5.10 -15.37 -8.88
CA LEU A 157 3.99 -14.91 -9.71
C LEU A 157 2.92 -15.99 -9.88
N ALA A 158 3.30 -17.25 -10.07
CA ALA A 158 2.35 -18.36 -10.20
C ALA A 158 1.52 -18.56 -8.93
N VAL A 159 2.14 -18.47 -7.75
CA VAL A 159 1.44 -18.54 -6.45
C VAL A 159 0.53 -17.34 -6.27
N LEU A 160 1.02 -16.14 -6.57
CA LEU A 160 0.26 -14.90 -6.50
C LEU A 160 -1.00 -14.96 -7.36
N ILE A 161 -0.86 -15.31 -8.64
CA ILE A 161 -1.96 -15.45 -9.61
C ILE A 161 -2.93 -16.53 -9.13
N GLY A 162 -2.41 -17.69 -8.68
CA GLY A 162 -3.22 -18.80 -8.20
C GLY A 162 -4.09 -18.40 -7.00
N LEU A 163 -3.52 -17.74 -6.00
CA LEU A 163 -4.26 -17.23 -4.83
C LEU A 163 -5.29 -16.18 -5.23
N THR A 164 -4.91 -15.25 -6.09
CA THR A 164 -5.79 -14.20 -6.60
C THR A 164 -7.02 -14.79 -7.31
N GLN A 165 -6.81 -15.72 -8.23
CA GLN A 165 -7.91 -16.32 -8.99
C GLN A 165 -8.81 -17.24 -8.16
N GLN A 166 -8.24 -17.92 -7.17
CA GLN A 166 -8.98 -18.90 -6.38
C GLN A 166 -9.81 -18.24 -5.25
N TYR A 167 -9.25 -17.25 -4.56
CA TYR A 167 -9.82 -16.74 -3.32
C TYR A 167 -10.30 -15.29 -3.40
N LEU A 168 -9.75 -14.50 -4.32
CA LEU A 168 -10.07 -13.08 -4.44
C LEU A 168 -11.03 -12.76 -5.58
N ARG A 169 -11.46 -13.76 -6.36
CA ARG A 169 -12.31 -13.57 -7.54
C ARG A 169 -13.57 -12.76 -7.27
N HIS A 170 -14.23 -12.98 -6.11
CA HIS A 170 -15.43 -12.24 -5.74
C HIS A 170 -15.15 -10.80 -5.29
N ARG A 171 -13.91 -10.48 -4.93
CA ARG A 171 -13.48 -9.13 -4.52
C ARG A 171 -12.92 -8.33 -5.69
N LEU A 172 -12.54 -9.01 -6.77
CA LEU A 172 -11.94 -8.44 -7.97
C LEU A 172 -12.98 -8.13 -9.07
N SER A 173 -14.27 -8.04 -8.71
CA SER A 173 -15.28 -7.56 -9.65
C SER A 173 -15.03 -6.08 -9.93
N VAL A 174 -14.50 -5.79 -11.11
CA VAL A 174 -14.39 -4.44 -11.66
C VAL A 174 -15.68 -4.14 -12.37
N THR A 175 -16.29 -2.99 -12.07
CA THR A 175 -17.46 -2.50 -12.78
C THR A 175 -17.04 -1.68 -14.00
N GLU A 176 -17.86 -1.62 -15.03
CA GLU A 176 -17.69 -0.68 -16.16
C GLU A 176 -18.24 0.73 -15.83
N GLY A 177 -18.52 0.97 -14.57
CA GLY A 177 -19.05 2.23 -14.07
C GLY A 177 -17.99 3.33 -13.90
N PRO A 178 -18.39 4.47 -13.30
CA PRO A 178 -17.49 5.58 -12.99
C PRO A 178 -16.32 5.15 -12.10
N ALA A 179 -15.15 5.68 -12.38
CA ALA A 179 -13.93 5.28 -11.67
C ALA A 179 -13.98 5.65 -10.20
N LYS A 180 -13.38 4.74 -9.39
CA LYS A 180 -13.06 4.94 -7.98
C LYS A 180 -11.60 4.66 -7.77
N GLY A 181 -10.96 5.50 -6.98
CA GLY A 181 -9.53 5.40 -6.72
C GLY A 181 -9.11 6.02 -5.40
N THR A 182 -7.81 5.99 -5.17
CA THR A 182 -7.16 6.62 -4.02
C THR A 182 -5.96 7.41 -4.48
N VAL A 183 -5.81 8.63 -3.98
CA VAL A 183 -4.64 9.48 -4.23
C VAL A 183 -3.44 8.91 -3.48
N LEU A 184 -2.37 8.57 -4.19
CA LEU A 184 -1.11 8.14 -3.60
C LEU A 184 -0.26 9.33 -3.18
N GLU A 185 -0.18 10.31 -4.07
CA GLU A 185 0.77 11.39 -3.95
C GLU A 185 0.30 12.60 -4.76
N VAL A 186 0.62 13.77 -4.25
CA VAL A 186 0.41 15.08 -4.93
C VAL A 186 1.77 15.65 -5.26
N ARG A 187 2.01 16.02 -6.50
CA ARG A 187 3.30 16.57 -6.98
C ARG A 187 3.11 17.80 -7.85
N GLU A 188 4.04 18.74 -7.72
CA GLU A 188 4.23 19.77 -8.71
C GLU A 188 5.22 19.30 -9.78
N GLU A 189 4.83 19.42 -11.05
CA GLU A 189 5.66 19.03 -12.17
C GLU A 189 5.84 20.15 -13.17
N VAL A 190 7.08 20.31 -13.62
CA VAL A 190 7.42 21.35 -14.61
C VAL A 190 6.64 21.12 -15.92
N GLY A 191 5.86 22.12 -16.33
CA GLY A 191 5.05 22.07 -17.56
C GLY A 191 3.68 21.40 -17.43
N LEU A 192 3.38 20.70 -16.31
CA LEU A 192 2.08 20.09 -16.06
C LEU A 192 1.32 20.77 -14.90
N GLY A 193 2.02 21.51 -14.05
CA GLY A 193 1.47 22.03 -12.79
C GLY A 193 1.30 20.96 -11.75
N THR A 194 0.33 21.14 -10.85
CA THR A 194 0.04 20.14 -9.82
C THR A 194 -0.66 18.93 -10.43
N THR A 195 -0.12 17.76 -10.14
CA THR A 195 -0.60 16.45 -10.58
C THR A 195 -0.84 15.54 -9.38
N VAL A 196 -1.73 14.58 -9.53
CA VAL A 196 -1.94 13.54 -8.53
C VAL A 196 -1.66 12.15 -9.11
N ASN A 197 -0.85 11.37 -8.41
CA ASN A 197 -0.68 9.94 -8.68
C ASN A 197 -1.81 9.19 -7.98
N VAL A 198 -2.54 8.37 -8.71
CA VAL A 198 -3.77 7.72 -8.24
C VAL A 198 -3.74 6.22 -8.58
N ILE A 199 -4.23 5.39 -7.68
CA ILE A 199 -4.64 4.01 -8.00
C ILE A 199 -6.12 4.01 -8.26
N ILE A 200 -6.51 3.64 -9.49
CA ILE A 200 -7.89 3.33 -9.85
C ILE A 200 -8.12 1.85 -9.56
N TYR A 201 -9.03 1.54 -8.63
CA TYR A 201 -9.32 0.18 -8.21
C TYR A 201 -10.68 -0.34 -8.68
N ASP A 202 -11.56 0.53 -9.21
CA ASP A 202 -12.85 0.16 -9.78
C ASP A 202 -13.24 1.14 -10.89
N GLY A 203 -13.99 0.68 -11.88
CA GLY A 203 -14.55 1.49 -12.94
C GLY A 203 -13.56 1.94 -14.02
N VAL A 204 -13.97 2.96 -14.75
CA VAL A 204 -13.23 3.54 -15.89
C VAL A 204 -13.08 5.04 -15.68
N LEU A 205 -11.86 5.53 -15.81
CA LEU A 205 -11.51 6.96 -15.79
C LEU A 205 -11.23 7.44 -17.20
N ARG A 206 -11.86 8.53 -17.62
CA ARG A 206 -11.69 9.14 -18.95
C ARG A 206 -11.16 10.55 -18.85
N GLN A 207 -10.42 10.95 -19.87
CA GLN A 207 -10.09 12.37 -20.08
C GLN A 207 -11.42 13.15 -20.28
N GLY A 208 -11.57 14.24 -19.53
CA GLY A 208 -12.79 15.06 -19.55
C GLY A 208 -13.80 14.71 -18.45
N ASP A 209 -13.61 13.61 -17.72
CA ASP A 209 -14.46 13.29 -16.58
C ASP A 209 -14.39 14.37 -15.50
N THR A 210 -15.53 14.59 -14.85
CA THR A 210 -15.58 15.38 -13.61
C THR A 210 -15.27 14.46 -12.44
N ILE A 211 -14.35 14.89 -11.59
CA ILE A 211 -13.89 14.11 -10.42
C ILE A 211 -14.08 14.90 -9.13
N VAL A 212 -14.34 14.17 -8.05
CA VAL A 212 -14.31 14.67 -6.67
C VAL A 212 -13.11 14.04 -5.96
N VAL A 213 -12.25 14.87 -5.38
CA VAL A 213 -11.03 14.47 -4.67
C VAL A 213 -11.04 15.07 -3.27
N GLY A 214 -10.53 14.37 -2.28
CA GLY A 214 -10.37 14.94 -0.94
C GLY A 214 -9.28 16.01 -0.91
N GLY A 215 -9.59 17.16 -0.35
CA GLY A 215 -8.68 18.30 -0.22
C GLY A 215 -8.50 18.75 1.23
N LYS A 216 -7.48 19.59 1.47
CA LYS A 216 -7.13 20.14 2.78
C LYS A 216 -8.27 20.98 3.37
N SER A 217 -8.92 21.77 2.54
CA SER A 217 -9.99 22.72 2.93
C SER A 217 -11.39 22.22 2.57
N GLY A 218 -11.55 20.98 2.16
CA GLY A 218 -12.79 20.36 1.73
C GLY A 218 -12.65 19.61 0.41
N PRO A 219 -13.73 18.98 -0.08
CA PRO A 219 -13.70 18.23 -1.33
C PRO A 219 -13.46 19.15 -2.52
N ILE A 220 -12.59 18.71 -3.43
CA ILE A 220 -12.24 19.40 -4.67
C ILE A 220 -13.07 18.80 -5.79
N LEU A 221 -13.86 19.61 -6.48
CA LEU A 221 -14.57 19.25 -7.71
C LEU A 221 -13.81 19.82 -8.89
N THR A 222 -13.31 18.96 -9.79
CA THR A 222 -12.53 19.40 -10.94
C THR A 222 -12.72 18.50 -12.15
N ARG A 223 -12.23 18.95 -13.31
CA ARG A 223 -12.33 18.20 -14.58
C ARG A 223 -10.95 17.71 -15.02
N VAL A 224 -10.85 16.42 -15.32
CA VAL A 224 -9.63 15.78 -15.80
C VAL A 224 -9.20 16.34 -17.15
N ARG A 225 -8.03 16.96 -17.20
CA ARG A 225 -7.42 17.48 -18.44
C ARG A 225 -6.64 16.42 -19.19
N ALA A 226 -5.89 15.60 -18.44
CA ALA A 226 -5.13 14.50 -19.01
C ALA A 226 -5.02 13.34 -18.03
N VAL A 227 -5.00 12.13 -18.56
CA VAL A 227 -4.69 10.89 -17.86
C VAL A 227 -3.39 10.37 -18.45
N LEU A 228 -2.40 10.17 -17.60
CA LEU A 228 -1.05 9.78 -18.01
C LEU A 228 -0.73 8.41 -17.39
N LEU A 229 -0.35 7.46 -18.24
CA LEU A 229 0.12 6.15 -17.83
C LEU A 229 1.64 6.08 -17.84
N PRO A 230 2.29 5.45 -16.86
CA PRO A 230 3.69 5.10 -16.97
C PRO A 230 3.87 4.13 -18.16
N LYS A 231 5.07 4.11 -18.74
CA LYS A 231 5.40 3.08 -19.70
C LYS A 231 5.37 1.69 -19.04
N PRO A 232 5.11 0.62 -19.81
CA PRO A 232 5.20 -0.73 -19.28
C PRO A 232 6.54 -0.98 -18.60
N LEU A 233 6.52 -1.50 -17.37
CA LEU A 233 7.66 -1.78 -16.49
C LEU A 233 8.36 -0.54 -15.91
N ASP A 234 7.85 0.68 -16.17
CA ASP A 234 8.37 1.90 -15.58
C ASP A 234 7.59 2.26 -14.30
N GLU A 235 8.26 2.92 -13.38
CA GLU A 235 7.65 3.37 -12.13
C GLU A 235 6.92 4.70 -12.31
N ILE A 236 5.71 4.81 -11.77
CA ILE A 236 4.89 6.04 -11.82
C ILE A 236 5.58 7.24 -11.14
N ARG A 237 6.55 6.99 -10.27
CA ARG A 237 7.26 8.02 -9.49
C ARG A 237 8.57 8.48 -10.11
N ASP A 238 9.08 7.84 -11.17
CA ASP A 238 10.34 8.26 -11.79
C ASP A 238 10.12 9.56 -12.58
N PRO A 239 10.75 10.68 -12.18
CA PRO A 239 10.57 11.96 -12.85
C PRO A 239 11.18 12.01 -14.26
N ARG A 240 12.03 11.02 -14.61
CA ARG A 240 12.68 10.94 -15.93
C ARG A 240 11.80 10.24 -16.97
N ASP A 241 10.70 9.61 -16.54
CA ASP A 241 9.87 8.81 -17.41
C ASP A 241 8.93 9.66 -18.27
N ARG A 242 8.85 9.29 -19.52
CA ARG A 242 7.87 9.84 -20.45
C ARG A 242 6.56 9.07 -20.29
N PHE A 243 5.58 9.74 -19.71
CA PHE A 243 4.23 9.23 -19.62
C PHE A 243 3.56 9.21 -20.99
N ASN A 244 2.72 8.22 -21.21
CA ASN A 244 1.83 8.16 -22.34
C ASN A 244 0.47 8.76 -21.95
N SER A 245 0.02 9.82 -22.66
CA SER A 245 -1.34 10.32 -22.51
C SER A 245 -2.33 9.34 -23.12
N VAL A 246 -3.35 8.98 -22.35
CA VAL A 246 -4.41 8.07 -22.79
C VAL A 246 -5.77 8.71 -22.64
N LYS A 247 -6.74 8.27 -23.45
CA LYS A 247 -8.11 8.79 -23.40
C LYS A 247 -8.92 8.18 -22.25
N GLU A 248 -8.67 6.93 -21.93
CA GLU A 248 -9.35 6.20 -20.86
C GLU A 248 -8.44 5.15 -20.22
N VAL A 249 -8.77 4.78 -18.99
CA VAL A 249 -8.08 3.78 -18.20
C VAL A 249 -9.11 2.96 -17.42
N HIS A 250 -8.95 1.66 -17.45
CA HIS A 250 -9.73 0.71 -16.68
C HIS A 250 -9.00 0.30 -15.39
N ALA A 251 -9.75 0.00 -14.35
CA ALA A 251 -9.20 -0.58 -13.13
C ALA A 251 -8.64 -2.01 -13.40
N ALA A 252 -7.59 -2.48 -12.71
CA ALA A 252 -6.78 -1.76 -11.75
C ALA A 252 -5.61 -1.08 -12.47
N ALA A 253 -5.41 0.21 -12.21
CA ALA A 253 -4.33 0.95 -12.85
C ALA A 253 -3.76 2.04 -11.93
N GLY A 254 -2.44 2.23 -12.00
CA GLY A 254 -1.77 3.39 -11.45
C GLY A 254 -1.66 4.46 -12.53
N VAL A 255 -2.20 5.65 -12.28
CA VAL A 255 -2.26 6.76 -13.24
C VAL A 255 -1.85 8.06 -12.60
N LYS A 256 -1.34 8.96 -13.43
CA LYS A 256 -1.17 10.36 -13.08
C LYS A 256 -2.29 11.18 -13.71
N ILE A 257 -2.98 11.96 -12.89
CA ILE A 257 -4.07 12.82 -13.31
C ILE A 257 -3.60 14.27 -13.30
N VAL A 258 -3.89 14.97 -14.39
CA VAL A 258 -3.70 16.41 -14.52
C VAL A 258 -5.07 17.07 -14.53
N ALA A 259 -5.34 17.94 -13.57
CA ALA A 259 -6.56 18.72 -13.48
C ALA A 259 -6.30 20.04 -12.74
N PRO A 260 -7.11 21.09 -12.93
CA PRO A 260 -6.97 22.34 -12.19
C PRO A 260 -7.38 22.18 -10.71
N GLY A 261 -6.78 22.95 -9.82
CA GLY A 261 -7.18 23.01 -8.41
C GLY A 261 -6.78 21.82 -7.57
N LEU A 262 -5.78 21.02 -8.01
CA LEU A 262 -5.29 19.86 -7.26
C LEU A 262 -4.22 20.23 -6.22
N GLU A 263 -3.89 21.50 -6.06
CA GLU A 263 -2.84 22.00 -5.14
C GLU A 263 -3.16 21.66 -3.67
N ASP A 264 -4.44 21.63 -3.36
CA ASP A 264 -4.95 21.30 -2.03
C ASP A 264 -5.35 19.82 -1.87
N ALA A 265 -5.13 18.99 -2.88
CA ALA A 265 -5.45 17.57 -2.79
C ALA A 265 -4.65 16.87 -1.68
N LEU A 266 -5.25 15.88 -1.03
CA LEU A 266 -4.65 15.14 0.06
C LEU A 266 -4.20 13.76 -0.41
N ALA A 267 -2.95 13.40 -0.13
CA ALA A 267 -2.48 12.03 -0.27
C ALA A 267 -3.24 11.10 0.70
N GLY A 268 -3.64 9.93 0.20
CA GLY A 268 -4.49 8.99 0.93
C GLY A 268 -6.00 9.26 0.81
N SER A 269 -6.41 10.37 0.20
CA SER A 269 -7.83 10.69 0.02
C SER A 269 -8.47 9.88 -1.10
N PRO A 270 -9.79 9.66 -1.03
CA PRO A 270 -10.52 9.04 -2.12
C PRO A 270 -10.64 9.97 -3.33
N ILE A 271 -10.77 9.37 -4.51
CA ILE A 271 -11.13 10.02 -5.75
C ILE A 271 -12.29 9.27 -6.40
N TYR A 272 -13.32 9.99 -6.83
CA TYR A 272 -14.50 9.44 -7.49
C TYR A 272 -14.80 10.23 -8.76
N VAL A 273 -15.12 9.51 -9.84
CA VAL A 273 -15.70 10.12 -11.04
C VAL A 273 -17.19 10.37 -10.80
N VAL A 274 -17.64 11.57 -11.10
CA VAL A 274 -19.06 11.93 -11.06
C VAL A 274 -19.74 11.35 -12.31
N PRO A 275 -20.78 10.52 -12.18
CA PRO A 275 -21.52 10.03 -13.33
C PRO A 275 -22.08 11.19 -14.17
N GLU A 276 -22.16 11.02 -15.48
CA GLU A 276 -22.65 12.04 -16.38
C GLU A 276 -24.12 12.39 -16.07
N GLY A 277 -24.38 13.67 -15.83
CA GLY A 277 -25.72 14.17 -15.50
C GLY A 277 -26.14 14.03 -14.03
N GLU A 278 -25.30 13.51 -13.16
CA GLU A 278 -25.56 13.42 -11.72
C GLU A 278 -25.04 14.64 -10.94
N ASP A 279 -25.72 14.94 -9.83
CA ASP A 279 -25.30 15.99 -8.90
C ASP A 279 -24.07 15.51 -8.07
N PRO A 280 -22.95 16.22 -8.10
CA PRO A 280 -21.76 15.84 -7.34
C PRO A 280 -21.91 15.96 -5.82
N SER A 281 -22.96 16.57 -5.32
CA SER A 281 -23.12 16.91 -3.89
C SER A 281 -23.06 15.70 -2.96
N GLU A 282 -23.59 14.56 -3.36
CA GLU A 282 -23.52 13.33 -2.56
C GLU A 282 -22.08 12.78 -2.49
N LEU A 283 -21.38 12.77 -3.62
CA LEU A 283 -19.98 12.34 -3.66
C LEU A 283 -19.08 13.29 -2.88
N MET A 284 -19.33 14.60 -2.97
CA MET A 284 -18.59 15.60 -2.19
C MET A 284 -18.77 15.37 -0.68
N ARG A 285 -19.98 15.16 -0.20
CA ARG A 285 -20.25 14.82 1.21
C ARG A 285 -19.60 13.51 1.63
N ALA A 286 -19.61 12.50 0.76
CA ALA A 286 -18.99 11.21 1.04
C ALA A 286 -17.47 11.34 1.19
N VAL A 287 -16.83 12.11 0.31
CA VAL A 287 -15.38 12.40 0.34
C VAL A 287 -15.02 13.21 1.59
N GLU A 288 -15.79 14.27 1.89
CA GLU A 288 -15.60 15.09 3.08
C GLU A 288 -15.68 14.25 4.37
N ALA A 289 -16.74 13.44 4.50
CA ALA A 289 -16.91 12.57 5.66
C ALA A 289 -15.80 11.51 5.79
N GLU A 290 -15.18 11.08 4.69
CA GLU A 290 -14.07 10.14 4.71
C GLU A 290 -12.76 10.82 5.14
N VAL A 291 -12.52 12.05 4.67
CA VAL A 291 -11.38 12.87 5.08
C VAL A 291 -11.51 13.28 6.55
N GLU A 292 -12.69 13.73 6.99
CA GLU A 292 -12.91 14.14 8.38
C GLU A 292 -12.77 13.01 9.39
N ARG A 293 -13.13 11.77 9.02
CA ARG A 293 -12.89 10.60 9.90
C ARG A 293 -11.41 10.33 10.15
N ALA A 294 -10.55 10.69 9.23
CA ALA A 294 -9.10 10.58 9.42
C ALA A 294 -8.53 11.72 10.27
N ARG A 295 -9.24 12.86 10.30
CA ARG A 295 -8.93 13.99 11.17
C ARG A 295 -9.59 13.77 12.52
N ILE A 296 -8.82 13.35 13.51
CA ILE A 296 -9.35 13.06 14.84
C ILE A 296 -9.05 14.23 15.76
N ALA A 297 -10.11 14.79 16.38
CA ALA A 297 -10.02 15.62 17.56
C ALA A 297 -10.82 14.91 18.67
N THR A 298 -10.14 14.22 19.61
CA THR A 298 -10.85 13.29 20.48
C THR A 298 -10.74 13.59 21.95
N ASP A 299 -9.59 14.04 22.44
CA ASP A 299 -9.35 14.17 23.88
C ASP A 299 -9.24 15.63 24.32
N LYS A 300 -9.66 15.90 25.58
CA LYS A 300 -9.51 17.24 26.16
C LYS A 300 -8.05 17.61 26.39
N THR A 301 -7.19 16.62 26.55
CA THR A 301 -5.73 16.72 26.71
C THR A 301 -5.10 15.61 25.88
N GLY A 302 -3.92 15.84 25.31
CA GLY A 302 -3.23 14.85 24.50
C GLY A 302 -2.25 15.51 23.54
N VAL A 303 -1.43 14.71 22.88
CA VAL A 303 -0.46 15.20 21.89
C VAL A 303 -1.17 15.70 20.63
N ILE A 304 -0.51 16.63 19.94
CA ILE A 304 -0.93 17.09 18.61
C ILE A 304 -0.13 16.34 17.56
N ILE A 305 -0.79 15.88 16.50
CA ILE A 305 -0.16 15.11 15.44
C ILE A 305 -0.31 15.86 14.11
N LYS A 306 0.79 16.02 13.40
CA LYS A 306 0.82 16.50 12.01
C LYS A 306 1.54 15.47 11.15
N ALA A 307 0.94 15.11 10.02
CA ALA A 307 1.49 14.14 9.09
C ALA A 307 1.34 14.59 7.64
N ASP A 308 2.14 14.03 6.77
CA ASP A 308 2.14 14.32 5.32
C ASP A 308 0.90 13.77 4.59
N ALA A 309 0.27 12.75 5.14
CA ALA A 309 -0.84 12.05 4.50
C ALA A 309 -1.84 11.48 5.51
N LEU A 310 -3.09 11.28 5.07
CA LEU A 310 -4.17 10.71 5.91
C LEU A 310 -3.81 9.35 6.49
N GLY A 311 -3.15 8.51 5.70
CA GLY A 311 -2.78 7.18 6.15
C GLY A 311 -1.68 7.17 7.21
N SER A 312 -0.66 8.03 7.08
CA SER A 312 0.38 8.24 8.11
C SER A 312 -0.26 8.72 9.40
N LEU A 313 -1.17 9.70 9.30
CA LEU A 313 -1.92 10.24 10.42
C LEU A 313 -2.66 9.15 11.20
N GLU A 314 -3.44 8.33 10.51
CA GLU A 314 -4.21 7.26 11.12
C GLU A 314 -3.33 6.17 11.74
N ALA A 315 -2.20 5.81 11.09
CA ALA A 315 -1.25 4.83 11.63
C ALA A 315 -0.64 5.31 12.95
N ILE A 316 -0.26 6.59 13.02
CA ILE A 316 0.29 7.20 14.25
C ILE A 316 -0.77 7.24 15.34
N VAL A 317 -1.99 7.69 15.03
CA VAL A 317 -3.12 7.71 15.99
C VAL A 317 -3.39 6.32 16.56
N GLN A 318 -3.47 5.29 15.72
CA GLN A 318 -3.68 3.91 16.17
C GLN A 318 -2.53 3.40 17.04
N SER A 319 -1.28 3.73 16.69
CA SER A 319 -0.11 3.34 17.47
C SER A 319 -0.13 3.98 18.86
N LEU A 320 -0.49 5.26 18.95
CA LEU A 320 -0.62 5.99 20.22
C LEU A 320 -1.78 5.47 21.06
N ALA A 321 -2.93 5.16 20.43
CA ALA A 321 -4.07 4.58 21.11
C ALA A 321 -3.75 3.22 21.77
N ARG A 322 -3.00 2.35 21.06
CA ARG A 322 -2.52 1.07 21.61
C ARG A 322 -1.60 1.24 22.83
N ARG A 323 -0.90 2.36 22.92
CA ARG A 323 0.02 2.71 24.01
C ARG A 323 -0.65 3.54 25.11
N GLY A 324 -1.95 3.83 24.98
CA GLY A 324 -2.69 4.64 25.94
C GLY A 324 -2.31 6.12 25.93
N VAL A 325 -1.69 6.63 24.86
CA VAL A 325 -1.33 8.04 24.71
C VAL A 325 -2.51 8.79 24.11
N PRO A 326 -3.10 9.76 24.82
CA PRO A 326 -4.23 10.53 24.32
C PRO A 326 -3.81 11.48 23.19
N VAL A 327 -4.71 11.69 22.21
CA VAL A 327 -4.52 12.57 21.07
C VAL A 327 -5.51 13.73 21.15
N ARG A 328 -5.00 14.93 21.25
CA ARG A 328 -5.81 16.17 21.28
C ARG A 328 -6.29 16.56 19.89
N MET A 329 -5.39 16.52 18.93
CA MET A 329 -5.67 16.88 17.54
C MET A 329 -4.77 16.09 16.59
N ALA A 330 -5.32 15.65 15.48
CA ALA A 330 -4.58 14.99 14.41
C ALA A 330 -5.01 15.58 13.06
N ASP A 331 -4.07 16.11 12.29
CA ASP A 331 -4.36 16.73 10.99
C ASP A 331 -3.20 16.53 10.00
N VAL A 332 -3.50 16.68 8.70
CA VAL A 332 -2.54 16.57 7.60
C VAL A 332 -2.01 17.95 7.22
N GLY A 333 -0.71 18.05 7.03
CA GLY A 333 -0.02 19.26 6.56
C GLY A 333 1.10 19.71 7.49
N ASP A 334 1.78 20.78 7.09
CA ASP A 334 2.89 21.36 7.83
C ASP A 334 2.44 21.92 9.19
N VAL A 335 3.35 21.93 10.15
CA VAL A 335 3.10 22.52 11.48
C VAL A 335 3.00 24.03 11.34
N CYS A 336 1.88 24.59 11.78
CA CYS A 336 1.61 26.01 11.72
C CYS A 336 1.44 26.63 13.12
N ARG A 337 1.35 27.95 13.20
CA ARG A 337 1.22 28.70 14.46
C ARG A 337 0.04 28.25 15.32
N SER A 338 -1.09 27.88 14.71
CA SER A 338 -2.25 27.41 15.47
C SER A 338 -1.99 26.09 16.20
N ASP A 339 -1.18 25.20 15.61
CA ASP A 339 -0.80 23.93 16.24
C ASP A 339 0.06 24.18 17.49
N VAL A 340 0.98 25.14 17.43
CA VAL A 340 1.84 25.54 18.56
C VAL A 340 1.02 26.16 19.69
N ILE A 341 0.05 27.02 19.36
CA ILE A 341 -0.86 27.60 20.34
C ILE A 341 -1.67 26.50 21.05
N GLU A 342 -2.23 25.55 20.29
CA GLU A 342 -2.99 24.43 20.86
C GLU A 342 -2.11 23.54 21.75
N ALA A 343 -0.86 23.25 21.33
CA ALA A 343 0.11 22.53 22.15
C ALA A 343 0.44 23.25 23.46
N SER A 344 0.55 24.57 23.41
CA SER A 344 0.80 25.41 24.59
C SER A 344 -0.38 25.36 25.56
N VAL A 345 -1.61 25.39 25.06
CA VAL A 345 -2.83 25.24 25.90
C VAL A 345 -2.90 23.87 26.56
N VAL A 346 -2.48 22.81 25.84
CA VAL A 346 -2.39 21.46 26.43
C VAL A 346 -1.32 21.43 27.51
N ARG A 347 -0.15 22.03 27.27
CA ARG A 347 1.00 22.04 28.17
C ARG A 347 0.67 22.74 29.51
N GLU A 348 -0.14 23.80 29.50
CA GLU A 348 -0.61 24.45 30.72
C GLU A 348 -1.47 23.51 31.59
N LYS A 349 -2.16 22.54 30.99
CA LYS A 349 -3.01 21.58 31.70
C LYS A 349 -2.28 20.30 32.09
N ASP A 350 -1.41 19.83 31.22
CA ASP A 350 -0.62 18.63 31.38
C ASP A 350 0.69 18.76 30.57
N GLU A 351 1.78 18.97 31.29
CA GLU A 351 3.11 19.21 30.72
C GLU A 351 3.60 18.01 29.89
N THR A 352 3.12 16.79 30.19
CA THR A 352 3.53 15.56 29.53
C THR A 352 3.07 15.50 28.08
N TYR A 353 1.89 16.06 27.78
CA TYR A 353 1.26 15.98 26.46
C TYR A 353 1.32 17.27 25.63
N GLY A 354 1.95 18.31 26.15
CA GLY A 354 2.16 19.58 25.44
C GLY A 354 3.20 19.48 24.32
N ALA A 355 3.06 18.48 23.44
CA ALA A 355 4.00 18.17 22.37
C ALA A 355 3.30 18.04 21.01
N ILE A 356 4.02 18.37 19.94
CA ILE A 356 3.61 18.17 18.56
C ILE A 356 4.44 17.04 17.98
N LEU A 357 3.80 15.99 17.48
CA LEU A 357 4.42 14.90 16.73
C LEU A 357 4.29 15.23 15.25
N ALA A 358 5.39 15.64 14.64
CA ALA A 358 5.46 15.98 13.23
C ALA A 358 6.10 14.82 12.44
N PHE A 359 5.35 14.24 11.52
CA PHE A 359 5.81 13.12 10.70
C PHE A 359 5.90 13.54 9.23
N ASN A 360 7.12 13.58 8.71
CA ASN A 360 7.43 13.92 7.31
C ASN A 360 6.79 15.25 6.83
N VAL A 361 6.70 16.23 7.74
CA VAL A 361 6.18 17.58 7.49
C VAL A 361 7.16 18.61 8.01
N ARG A 362 7.06 19.83 7.49
CA ARG A 362 7.92 20.95 7.89
C ARG A 362 7.25 21.76 9.01
N VAL A 363 8.06 22.52 9.72
CA VAL A 363 7.58 23.57 10.57
C VAL A 363 7.58 24.87 9.76
N LEU A 364 6.43 25.54 9.72
CA LEU A 364 6.32 26.82 9.01
C LEU A 364 7.00 27.94 9.80
N PRO A 365 7.55 28.98 9.13
CA PRO A 365 8.26 30.05 9.81
C PRO A 365 7.45 30.82 10.87
N ASP A 366 6.12 30.77 10.78
CA ASP A 366 5.20 31.38 11.74
C ASP A 366 4.93 30.51 12.97
N ALA A 367 5.43 29.27 12.94
CA ALA A 367 5.34 28.29 14.04
C ALA A 367 6.67 28.11 14.80
N GLU A 368 7.77 28.66 14.28
CA GLU A 368 9.07 28.72 14.97
C GLU A 368 9.04 29.82 16.05
#